data_01f377cc25140166acc0027321e1d7bb
#
_entry.id   01f377cc25140166acc0027321e1d7bb
#
_cell.length_a   1.000
_cell.length_b   1.000
_cell.length_c   1.000
_cell.angle_alpha   90.00
_cell.angle_beta   90.00
_cell.angle_gamma   90.00
#
_symmetry.space_group_name_H-M   'P 1'
#
loop_
_entity.id
_entity.type
_entity.pdbx_description
1 polymer ?
#
loop_
_entity_poly.entity_id
_entity_poly.type
_entity_poly.pdbx_seq_one_letter_code
_entity_poly.pdbx_strand_id
1 'polypeptide(L)'
;MSEAPKRILVDTNVWLDYFIPSRRGRSAAIEFLRDACAAQAELLYAATSSKDLFYLISSEHKAWYRREHGSLSQDAAAAATSLAWDCLDVLSQIATPVPCDLSDIWMASKQRELHNDYEDDLIIAAAMRVKTDLLVTNDTKLCSHAPVAAMNVENARKYLAAL
;
A
#
# COMPACT_ATOMS: atom_id res chain seq x y z
N MET A 1 -7.91 -13.81 -27.73
CA MET A 1 -6.68 -13.15 -27.20
C MET A 1 -6.96 -12.81 -25.74
N SER A 2 -6.16 -13.32 -24.80
CA SER A 2 -6.32 -12.95 -23.39
C SER A 2 -5.95 -11.46 -23.25
N GLU A 3 -6.83 -10.67 -22.66
CA GLU A 3 -6.51 -9.29 -22.30
C GLU A 3 -5.36 -9.30 -21.29
N ALA A 4 -4.44 -8.32 -21.38
CA ALA A 4 -3.34 -8.24 -20.45
C ALA A 4 -3.87 -8.03 -19.01
N PRO A 5 -3.22 -8.60 -17.99
CA PRO A 5 -3.65 -8.43 -16.62
C PRO A 5 -3.68 -6.95 -16.21
N LYS A 6 -4.70 -6.56 -15.47
CA LYS A 6 -4.79 -5.17 -14.95
C LYS A 6 -3.67 -4.92 -13.95
N ARG A 7 -2.99 -3.81 -14.10
CA ARG A 7 -1.88 -3.38 -13.24
C ARG A 7 -2.39 -2.42 -12.18
N ILE A 8 -2.36 -2.84 -10.93
CA ILE A 8 -2.93 -2.10 -9.80
C ILE A 8 -1.83 -1.75 -8.82
N LEU A 9 -1.52 -0.46 -8.68
CA LEU A 9 -0.63 0.02 -7.63
C LEU A 9 -1.45 0.25 -6.37
N VAL A 10 -1.02 -0.38 -5.28
CA VAL A 10 -1.70 -0.34 -3.99
C VAL A 10 -0.90 0.53 -3.02
N ASP A 11 -1.57 1.52 -2.46
CA ASP A 11 -0.99 2.49 -1.53
C ASP A 11 -0.64 1.86 -0.17
N THR A 12 0.32 2.46 0.52
CA THR A 12 0.81 2.07 1.85
C THR A 12 -0.33 1.89 2.86
N ASN A 13 -1.32 2.77 2.87
CA ASN A 13 -2.43 2.70 3.82
C ASN A 13 -3.28 1.43 3.67
N VAL A 14 -3.45 0.93 2.44
CA VAL A 14 -4.19 -0.31 2.15
C VAL A 14 -3.38 -1.54 2.59
N TRP A 15 -2.08 -1.53 2.37
CA TRP A 15 -1.18 -2.59 2.88
C TRP A 15 -1.15 -2.63 4.42
N LEU A 16 -1.13 -1.46 5.08
CA LEU A 16 -1.24 -1.38 6.53
C LEU A 16 -2.57 -1.96 7.02
N ASP A 17 -3.67 -1.64 6.34
CA ASP A 17 -4.97 -2.22 6.66
C ASP A 17 -4.97 -3.75 6.51
N TYR A 18 -4.27 -4.29 5.53
CA TYR A 18 -4.13 -5.73 5.36
C TYR A 18 -3.29 -6.39 6.48
N PHE A 19 -2.13 -5.83 6.82
CA PHE A 19 -1.19 -6.45 7.74
C PHE A 19 -1.51 -6.23 9.23
N ILE A 20 -2.15 -5.13 9.60
CA ILE A 20 -2.37 -4.77 11.01
C ILE A 20 -3.79 -5.16 11.45
N PRO A 21 -3.93 -6.16 12.38
CA PRO A 21 -5.23 -6.72 12.77
C PRO A 21 -6.21 -5.70 13.38
N SER A 22 -5.71 -4.68 14.07
CA SER A 22 -6.53 -3.68 14.76
C SER A 22 -7.10 -2.60 13.86
N ARG A 23 -6.71 -2.55 12.59
CA ARG A 23 -7.17 -1.50 11.67
C ARG A 23 -8.58 -1.79 11.15
N ARG A 24 -9.39 -0.73 11.09
CA ARG A 24 -10.81 -0.84 10.65
C ARG A 24 -10.95 -1.27 9.19
N GLY A 25 -9.98 -0.93 8.35
CA GLY A 25 -9.96 -1.27 6.92
C GLY A 25 -9.58 -2.72 6.60
N ARG A 26 -9.18 -3.52 7.61
CA ARG A 26 -8.62 -4.85 7.41
C ARG A 26 -9.50 -5.79 6.59
N SER A 27 -10.77 -5.90 6.94
CA SER A 27 -11.70 -6.81 6.22
C SER A 27 -11.80 -6.42 4.75
N ALA A 28 -11.99 -5.13 4.47
CA ALA A 28 -12.09 -4.62 3.11
C ALA A 28 -10.80 -4.83 2.31
N ALA A 29 -9.62 -4.63 2.94
CA ALA A 29 -8.33 -4.87 2.30
C ALA A 29 -8.12 -6.34 1.96
N ILE A 30 -8.46 -7.27 2.87
CA ILE A 30 -8.38 -8.72 2.62
C ILE A 30 -9.27 -9.13 1.44
N GLU A 31 -10.51 -8.64 1.44
CA GLU A 31 -11.46 -8.95 0.36
C GLU A 31 -11.01 -8.36 -0.98
N PHE A 32 -10.47 -7.14 -0.98
CA PHE A 32 -9.90 -6.52 -2.18
C PHE A 32 -8.74 -7.35 -2.77
N LEU A 33 -7.80 -7.80 -1.94
CA LEU A 33 -6.68 -8.61 -2.41
C LEU A 33 -7.15 -9.97 -2.96
N ARG A 34 -8.19 -10.55 -2.35
CA ARG A 34 -8.82 -11.76 -2.88
C ARG A 34 -9.46 -11.53 -4.24
N ASP A 35 -10.22 -10.45 -4.38
CA ASP A 35 -10.90 -10.08 -5.63
C ASP A 35 -9.86 -9.79 -6.73
N ALA A 36 -8.77 -9.08 -6.41
CA ALA A 36 -7.66 -8.81 -7.34
C ALA A 36 -6.96 -10.11 -7.80
N CYS A 37 -6.73 -11.05 -6.88
CA CYS A 37 -6.18 -12.36 -7.21
C CYS A 37 -7.12 -13.16 -8.13
N ALA A 38 -8.43 -13.16 -7.84
CA ALA A 38 -9.42 -13.84 -8.67
C ALA A 38 -9.52 -13.23 -10.08
N ALA A 39 -9.36 -11.92 -10.21
CA ALA A 39 -9.30 -11.21 -11.48
C ALA A 39 -7.93 -11.33 -12.19
N GLN A 40 -6.98 -12.05 -11.62
CA GLN A 40 -5.60 -12.19 -12.13
C GLN A 40 -4.90 -10.83 -12.34
N ALA A 41 -5.20 -9.83 -11.49
CA ALA A 41 -4.57 -8.53 -11.55
C ALA A 41 -3.10 -8.61 -11.07
N GLU A 42 -2.22 -7.83 -11.72
CA GLU A 42 -0.85 -7.61 -11.26
C GLU A 42 -0.86 -6.55 -10.17
N LEU A 43 -0.59 -6.95 -8.93
CA LEU A 43 -0.47 -6.04 -7.80
C LEU A 43 0.93 -5.44 -7.73
N LEU A 44 0.99 -4.14 -7.54
CA LEU A 44 2.22 -3.35 -7.45
C LEU A 44 2.23 -2.55 -6.14
N TYR A 45 3.42 -2.24 -5.64
CA TYR A 45 3.60 -1.26 -4.56
C TYR A 45 4.83 -0.39 -4.83
N ALA A 46 4.84 0.86 -4.38
CA ALA A 46 6.03 1.68 -4.46
C ALA A 46 7.12 1.11 -3.54
N ALA A 47 8.33 0.90 -4.05
CA ALA A 47 9.42 0.34 -3.25
C ALA A 47 9.74 1.20 -2.01
N THR A 48 9.51 2.51 -2.09
CA THR A 48 9.63 3.45 -0.95
C THR A 48 8.68 3.12 0.19
N SER A 49 7.47 2.59 -0.11
CA SER A 49 6.49 2.19 0.90
C SER A 49 6.96 1.04 1.78
N SER A 50 7.91 0.21 1.33
CA SER A 50 8.41 -0.91 2.13
C SER A 50 9.07 -0.47 3.44
N LYS A 51 9.77 0.66 3.43
CA LYS A 51 10.36 1.26 4.62
C LYS A 51 9.28 1.68 5.62
N ASP A 52 8.26 2.36 5.14
CA ASP A 52 7.19 2.88 6.00
C ASP A 52 6.33 1.74 6.55
N LEU A 53 6.05 0.73 5.73
CA LEU A 53 5.38 -0.50 6.19
C LEU A 53 6.17 -1.19 7.31
N PHE A 54 7.48 -1.38 7.14
CA PHE A 54 8.32 -2.00 8.16
C PHE A 54 8.23 -1.27 9.51
N TYR A 55 8.44 0.05 9.50
CA TYR A 55 8.44 0.84 10.72
C TYR A 55 7.05 0.98 11.35
N LEU A 56 6.01 1.16 10.55
CA LEU A 56 4.65 1.33 11.07
C LEU A 56 4.08 0.02 11.63
N ILE A 57 4.28 -1.12 10.96
CA ILE A 57 3.86 -2.44 11.47
C ILE A 57 4.55 -2.72 12.81
N SER A 58 5.88 -2.58 12.87
CA SER A 58 6.62 -2.79 14.11
C SER A 58 6.17 -1.85 15.22
N SER A 59 5.94 -0.57 14.92
CA SER A 59 5.52 0.43 15.87
C SER A 59 4.11 0.18 16.43
N GLU A 60 3.16 -0.18 15.57
CA GLU A 60 1.79 -0.51 15.97
C GLU A 60 1.74 -1.73 16.90
N HIS A 61 2.51 -2.79 16.60
CA HIS A 61 2.60 -3.97 17.47
C HIS A 61 3.25 -3.65 18.81
N LYS A 62 4.31 -2.84 18.84
CA LYS A 62 4.93 -2.38 20.09
C LYS A 62 3.96 -1.52 20.92
N ALA A 63 3.19 -0.66 20.27
CA ALA A 63 2.19 0.17 20.94
C ALA A 63 1.05 -0.68 21.51
N TRP A 64 0.56 -1.64 20.73
CA TRP A 64 -0.44 -2.61 21.19
C TRP A 64 0.06 -3.39 22.41
N TYR A 65 1.26 -3.93 22.38
CA TYR A 65 1.84 -4.69 23.48
C TYR A 65 1.94 -3.87 24.76
N ARG A 66 2.37 -2.59 24.67
CA ARG A 66 2.43 -1.68 25.83
C ARG A 66 1.04 -1.44 26.43
N ARG A 67 0.01 -1.29 25.61
CA ARG A 67 -1.36 -1.10 26.13
C ARG A 67 -1.87 -2.32 26.88
N GLU A 68 -1.60 -3.51 26.37
CA GLU A 68 -2.09 -4.76 26.99
C GLU A 68 -1.29 -5.16 28.25
N HIS A 69 0.02 -4.88 28.29
CA HIS A 69 0.92 -5.39 29.33
C HIS A 69 1.55 -4.29 30.19
N GLY A 70 1.24 -3.01 29.96
CA GLY A 70 1.75 -1.87 30.71
C GLY A 70 3.19 -1.44 30.39
N SER A 71 4.02 -2.35 29.87
CA SER A 71 5.41 -2.07 29.48
C SER A 71 5.81 -2.88 28.24
N LEU A 72 6.91 -2.53 27.62
CA LEU A 72 7.46 -3.27 26.46
C LEU A 72 8.75 -3.97 26.90
N SER A 73 8.71 -5.30 26.88
CA SER A 73 9.92 -6.11 27.09
C SER A 73 10.81 -6.10 25.84
N GLN A 74 12.09 -6.44 26.02
CA GLN A 74 13.04 -6.56 24.92
C GLN A 74 12.60 -7.66 23.92
N ASP A 75 12.12 -8.79 24.43
CA ASP A 75 11.65 -9.91 23.60
C ASP A 75 10.42 -9.51 22.78
N ALA A 76 9.46 -8.80 23.38
CA ALA A 76 8.29 -8.30 22.65
C ALA A 76 8.67 -7.26 21.58
N ALA A 77 9.67 -6.41 21.86
CA ALA A 77 10.18 -5.47 20.87
C ALA A 77 10.87 -6.19 19.71
N ALA A 78 11.63 -7.23 19.97
CA ALA A 78 12.27 -8.07 18.96
C ALA A 78 11.23 -8.83 18.13
N ALA A 79 10.22 -9.42 18.78
CA ALA A 79 9.12 -10.13 18.09
C ALA A 79 8.34 -9.20 17.16
N ALA A 80 8.03 -7.96 17.58
CA ALA A 80 7.36 -6.98 16.73
C ALA A 80 8.20 -6.59 15.50
N THR A 81 9.51 -6.55 15.64
CA THR A 81 10.42 -6.29 14.51
C THR A 81 10.48 -7.49 13.56
N SER A 82 10.56 -8.73 14.10
CA SER A 82 10.51 -9.96 13.29
C SER A 82 9.21 -10.03 12.49
N LEU A 83 8.06 -9.76 13.11
CA LEU A 83 6.78 -9.73 12.43
C LEU A 83 6.74 -8.72 11.27
N ALA A 84 7.38 -7.56 11.43
CA ALA A 84 7.45 -6.59 10.33
C ALA A 84 8.26 -7.14 9.14
N TRP A 85 9.34 -7.88 9.37
CA TRP A 85 10.06 -8.59 8.31
C TRP A 85 9.19 -9.65 7.63
N ASP A 86 8.49 -10.48 8.40
CA ASP A 86 7.58 -11.49 7.86
C ASP A 86 6.49 -10.87 6.97
N CYS A 87 5.97 -9.70 7.35
CA CYS A 87 5.00 -8.95 6.53
C CYS A 87 5.62 -8.48 5.20
N LEU A 88 6.87 -8.01 5.20
CA LEU A 88 7.56 -7.63 3.96
C LEU A 88 7.85 -8.84 3.07
N ASP A 89 8.17 -9.98 3.65
CA ASP A 89 8.35 -11.23 2.90
C ASP A 89 7.04 -11.66 2.22
N VAL A 90 5.92 -11.58 2.93
CA VAL A 90 4.59 -11.83 2.35
C VAL A 90 4.28 -10.81 1.24
N LEU A 91 4.53 -9.51 1.46
CA LEU A 91 4.31 -8.47 0.46
C LEU A 91 5.08 -8.78 -0.84
N SER A 92 6.34 -9.17 -0.73
CA SER A 92 7.19 -9.50 -1.89
C SER A 92 6.72 -10.72 -2.68
N GLN A 93 5.92 -11.61 -2.05
CA GLN A 93 5.34 -12.79 -2.69
C GLN A 93 4.03 -12.47 -3.44
N ILE A 94 3.28 -11.47 -3.00
CA ILE A 94 1.95 -11.16 -3.52
C ILE A 94 1.90 -9.91 -4.40
N ALA A 95 2.94 -9.07 -4.37
CA ALA A 95 3.00 -7.84 -5.16
C ALA A 95 4.43 -7.54 -5.64
N THR A 96 4.53 -6.84 -6.76
CA THR A 96 5.80 -6.46 -7.37
C THR A 96 6.22 -5.05 -6.94
N PRO A 97 7.43 -4.84 -6.43
CA PRO A 97 7.92 -3.51 -6.10
C PRO A 97 8.18 -2.68 -7.36
N VAL A 98 7.68 -1.45 -7.36
CA VAL A 98 8.04 -0.43 -8.36
C VAL A 98 9.21 0.38 -7.78
N PRO A 99 10.42 0.27 -8.36
CA PRO A 99 11.57 1.01 -7.86
C PRO A 99 11.38 2.52 -8.01
N CYS A 100 11.94 3.28 -7.07
CA CYS A 100 12.01 4.73 -7.16
C CYS A 100 13.32 5.14 -7.86
N ASP A 101 13.23 6.01 -8.85
CA ASP A 101 14.39 6.58 -9.54
C ASP A 101 14.36 8.11 -9.58
N LEU A 102 15.34 8.71 -10.24
CA LEU A 102 15.48 10.16 -10.34
C LEU A 102 14.25 10.81 -11.01
N SER A 103 13.62 10.13 -11.95
CA SER A 103 12.44 10.66 -12.64
C SER A 103 11.24 10.77 -11.71
N ASP A 104 11.08 9.84 -10.76
CA ASP A 104 10.01 9.87 -9.76
C ASP A 104 10.22 11.04 -8.78
N ILE A 105 11.45 11.27 -8.34
CA ILE A 105 11.81 12.41 -7.47
C ILE A 105 11.52 13.73 -8.18
N TRP A 106 11.90 13.84 -9.46
CA TRP A 106 11.63 15.03 -10.25
C TRP A 106 10.12 15.25 -10.46
N MET A 107 9.38 14.19 -10.78
CA MET A 107 7.93 14.26 -10.97
C MET A 107 7.21 14.65 -9.67
N ALA A 108 7.57 14.04 -8.53
CA ALA A 108 7.04 14.40 -7.22
C ALA A 108 7.23 15.89 -6.91
N SER A 109 8.41 16.44 -7.23
CA SER A 109 8.66 17.87 -7.04
C SER A 109 7.74 18.78 -7.86
N LYS A 110 7.24 18.32 -9.02
CA LYS A 110 6.30 19.06 -9.86
C LYS A 110 4.87 18.97 -9.37
N GLN A 111 4.52 17.92 -8.64
CA GLN A 111 3.18 17.72 -8.10
C GLN A 111 2.94 18.44 -6.77
N ARG A 112 3.97 18.96 -6.14
CA ARG A 112 3.91 19.68 -4.87
C ARG A 112 2.82 20.75 -4.79
N GLU A 113 2.49 21.42 -5.91
CA GLU A 113 1.44 22.43 -5.94
C GLU A 113 0.02 21.84 -5.93
N LEU A 114 -0.13 20.59 -6.39
CA LEU A 114 -1.39 19.87 -6.42
C LEU A 114 -1.67 19.15 -5.10
N HIS A 115 -0.62 18.57 -4.54
CA HIS A 115 -0.70 17.78 -3.32
C HIS A 115 0.60 17.97 -2.53
N ASN A 116 0.51 18.40 -1.29
CA ASN A 116 1.69 18.72 -0.48
C ASN A 116 2.04 17.58 0.47
N ASP A 117 2.09 16.37 -0.06
CA ASP A 117 2.58 15.18 0.63
C ASP A 117 3.60 14.46 -0.27
N TYR A 118 4.86 14.48 0.17
CA TYR A 118 5.97 13.96 -0.64
C TYR A 118 5.90 12.43 -0.85
N GLU A 119 5.39 11.70 0.14
CA GLU A 119 5.22 10.24 0.02
C GLU A 119 4.16 9.91 -1.03
N ASP A 120 3.02 10.57 -0.96
CA ASP A 120 1.95 10.42 -1.93
C ASP A 120 2.39 10.83 -3.34
N ASP A 121 3.16 11.91 -3.46
CA ASP A 121 3.71 12.38 -4.73
C ASP A 121 4.67 11.36 -5.36
N LEU A 122 5.46 10.64 -4.55
CA LEU A 122 6.30 9.54 -5.03
C LEU A 122 5.47 8.33 -5.48
N ILE A 123 4.38 8.01 -4.79
CA ILE A 123 3.44 6.95 -5.17
C ILE A 123 2.77 7.29 -6.51
N ILE A 124 2.30 8.53 -6.67
CA ILE A 124 1.74 9.01 -7.94
C ILE A 124 2.77 8.93 -9.07
N ALA A 125 4.01 9.39 -8.83
CA ALA A 125 5.08 9.35 -9.82
C ALA A 125 5.37 7.90 -10.27
N ALA A 126 5.45 6.96 -9.33
CA ALA A 126 5.62 5.54 -9.61
C ALA A 126 4.44 5.00 -10.45
N ALA A 127 3.19 5.32 -10.08
CA ALA A 127 2.00 4.90 -10.80
C ALA A 127 1.99 5.41 -12.26
N MET A 128 2.35 6.66 -12.47
CA MET A 128 2.45 7.27 -13.80
C MET A 128 3.52 6.61 -14.66
N ARG A 129 4.72 6.42 -14.10
CA ARG A 129 5.87 5.87 -14.81
C ARG A 129 5.63 4.44 -15.28
N VAL A 130 5.03 3.60 -14.43
CA VAL A 130 4.74 2.21 -14.81
C VAL A 130 3.37 2.06 -15.51
N LYS A 131 2.64 3.15 -15.70
CA LYS A 131 1.33 3.19 -16.40
C LYS A 131 0.35 2.19 -15.77
N THR A 132 0.11 2.32 -14.47
CA THR A 132 -0.90 1.50 -13.80
C THR A 132 -2.29 1.78 -14.37
N ASP A 133 -3.12 0.74 -14.45
CA ASP A 133 -4.53 0.89 -14.79
C ASP A 133 -5.31 1.56 -13.65
N LEU A 134 -4.85 1.33 -12.41
CA LEU A 134 -5.52 1.83 -11.21
C LEU A 134 -4.53 2.03 -10.06
N LEU A 135 -4.69 3.13 -9.32
CA LEU A 135 -4.12 3.36 -7.99
C LEU A 135 -5.23 3.10 -6.96
N VAL A 136 -4.98 2.21 -6.00
CA VAL A 136 -5.92 1.92 -4.92
C VAL A 136 -5.41 2.52 -3.62
N THR A 137 -6.17 3.46 -3.07
CA THR A 137 -5.85 4.17 -1.82
C THR A 137 -7.12 4.50 -1.06
N ASN A 138 -7.06 4.48 0.29
CA ASN A 138 -8.15 4.95 1.14
C ASN A 138 -8.03 6.44 1.50
N ASP A 139 -6.99 7.14 1.01
CA ASP A 139 -6.87 8.58 1.14
C ASP A 139 -7.79 9.29 0.12
N THR A 140 -8.78 10.02 0.65
CA THR A 140 -9.77 10.73 -0.18
C THR A 140 -9.15 11.90 -0.95
N LYS A 141 -8.11 12.54 -0.40
CA LYS A 141 -7.40 13.63 -1.07
C LYS A 141 -6.59 13.07 -2.24
N LEU A 142 -5.86 11.99 -2.01
CA LEU A 142 -5.09 11.31 -3.05
C LEU A 142 -6.02 10.82 -4.16
N CYS A 143 -7.16 10.21 -3.84
CA CYS A 143 -8.18 9.82 -4.84
C CYS A 143 -8.66 10.97 -5.71
N SER A 144 -8.84 12.18 -5.13
CA SER A 144 -9.41 13.33 -5.84
C SER A 144 -8.39 14.13 -6.65
N HIS A 145 -7.10 14.07 -6.30
CA HIS A 145 -6.05 14.89 -6.92
C HIS A 145 -5.07 14.08 -7.78
N ALA A 146 -5.07 12.77 -7.70
CA ALA A 146 -4.15 11.94 -8.48
C ALA A 146 -4.40 12.13 -9.99
N PRO A 147 -3.35 12.35 -10.80
CA PRO A 147 -3.45 12.46 -12.25
C PRO A 147 -3.58 11.09 -12.94
N VAL A 148 -3.77 10.03 -12.18
CA VAL A 148 -4.04 8.66 -12.61
C VAL A 148 -5.42 8.23 -12.11
N ALA A 149 -6.00 7.19 -12.70
CA ALA A 149 -7.23 6.60 -12.17
C ALA A 149 -6.98 6.11 -10.73
N ALA A 150 -7.68 6.68 -9.77
CA ALA A 150 -7.54 6.33 -8.35
C ALA A 150 -8.90 6.02 -7.74
N MET A 151 -8.95 4.98 -6.92
CA MET A 151 -10.17 4.51 -6.25
C MET A 151 -9.86 4.06 -4.82
N ASN A 152 -10.84 4.19 -3.94
CA ASN A 152 -10.77 3.51 -2.65
C ASN A 152 -10.99 2.00 -2.81
N VAL A 153 -10.68 1.26 -1.76
CA VAL A 153 -10.77 -0.21 -1.76
C VAL A 153 -12.17 -0.71 -2.16
N GLU A 154 -13.23 -0.08 -1.67
CA GLU A 154 -14.61 -0.50 -1.97
C GLU A 154 -14.95 -0.34 -3.46
N ASN A 155 -14.59 0.79 -4.06
CA ASN A 155 -14.83 1.05 -5.48
C ASN A 155 -13.92 0.18 -6.37
N ALA A 156 -12.68 -0.06 -5.95
CA ALA A 156 -11.78 -0.97 -6.66
C ALA A 156 -12.34 -2.40 -6.72
N ARG A 157 -12.96 -2.89 -5.65
CA ARG A 157 -13.66 -4.19 -5.64
C ARG A 157 -14.81 -4.25 -6.64
N LYS A 158 -15.62 -3.18 -6.71
CA LYS A 158 -16.71 -3.08 -7.71
C LYS A 158 -16.16 -3.05 -9.13
N TYR A 159 -15.06 -2.35 -9.34
CA TYR A 159 -14.37 -2.33 -10.63
C TYR A 159 -13.87 -3.73 -11.04
N LEU A 160 -13.20 -4.44 -10.14
CA LEU A 160 -12.71 -5.80 -10.39
C LEU A 160 -13.84 -6.80 -10.68
N ALA A 161 -14.98 -6.66 -10.01
CA ALA A 161 -16.15 -7.52 -10.23
C ALA A 161 -16.83 -7.28 -11.61
N ALA A 162 -16.52 -6.18 -12.27
CA ALA A 162 -17.07 -5.81 -13.58
C ALA A 162 -16.14 -6.20 -14.77
N LEU A 163 -14.94 -6.73 -14.48
CA LEU A 163 -13.99 -7.24 -15.49
C LEU A 163 -14.35 -8.65 -15.92
#